data_ba582d49b33ea80bf507c1febacd635b
#
_entry.id   ba582d49b33ea80bf507c1febacd635b
#
_cell.length_a   1.000
_cell.length_b   1.000
_cell.length_c   1.000
_cell.angle_alpha   90.00
_cell.angle_beta   90.00
_cell.angle_gamma   90.00
#
_symmetry.space_group_name_H-M   'P 1'
#
loop_
_entity.id
_entity.type
_entity.pdbx_description
1 polymer ?
#
loop_
_entity_poly.entity_id
_entity_poly.type
_entity_poly.pdbx_seq_one_letter_code
_entity_poly.pdbx_strand_id
1 'polypeptide(L)'
;MRILLVEDNMQAEKFIGAALKRHWWDSLSLECKPSLSQALDQLKDESFDAMVVDFGVPDLHGPDGLIRVGAIARKLPVIALVDGEERDRLIAARDMGIRNWVAKETLTPSRLAAEVKSALEAYGSWEEV
;
A
#
# COMPACT_ATOMS: atom_id res chain seq x y z
N MET A 1 -5.02 -11.26 -9.20
CA MET A 1 -4.55 -10.31 -8.14
C MET A 1 -4.28 -8.96 -8.76
N ARG A 2 -5.01 -7.96 -8.34
CA ARG A 2 -4.82 -6.58 -8.80
C ARG A 2 -4.36 -5.72 -7.64
N ILE A 3 -3.18 -5.10 -7.80
CA ILE A 3 -2.58 -4.25 -6.78
C ILE A 3 -2.38 -2.85 -7.33
N LEU A 4 -2.79 -1.84 -6.56
CA LEU A 4 -2.54 -0.44 -6.85
C LEU A 4 -1.34 0.03 -6.03
N LEU A 5 -0.31 0.50 -6.70
CA LEU A 5 0.90 1.01 -6.06
C LEU A 5 0.92 2.53 -6.15
N VAL A 6 1.14 3.20 -5.02
CA VAL A 6 1.34 4.65 -4.96
C VAL A 6 2.82 4.91 -4.68
N GLU A 7 3.54 5.33 -5.70
CA GLU A 7 4.99 5.52 -5.66
C GLU A 7 5.42 6.48 -6.75
N ASP A 8 6.20 7.51 -6.42
CA ASP A 8 6.66 8.51 -7.38
C ASP A 8 8.11 8.31 -7.85
N ASN A 9 8.82 7.33 -7.30
CA ASN A 9 10.19 7.00 -7.69
C ASN A 9 10.22 5.80 -8.62
N MET A 10 10.75 5.96 -9.83
CA MET A 10 10.76 4.90 -10.85
C MET A 10 11.56 3.66 -10.42
N GLN A 11 12.68 3.86 -9.72
CA GLN A 11 13.50 2.73 -9.27
C GLN A 11 12.77 1.91 -8.21
N ALA A 12 12.11 2.59 -7.26
CA ALA A 12 11.32 1.94 -6.24
C ALA A 12 10.13 1.19 -6.87
N GLU A 13 9.46 1.80 -7.84
CA GLU A 13 8.37 1.17 -8.58
C GLU A 13 8.83 -0.14 -9.23
N LYS A 14 9.98 -0.12 -9.90
CA LYS A 14 10.52 -1.32 -10.55
C LYS A 14 10.87 -2.40 -9.54
N PHE A 15 11.49 -2.02 -8.43
CA PHE A 15 11.85 -2.98 -7.37
C PHE A 15 10.61 -3.63 -6.76
N ILE A 16 9.62 -2.81 -6.39
CA ILE A 16 8.38 -3.29 -5.78
C ILE A 16 7.61 -4.18 -6.76
N GLY A 17 7.51 -3.75 -8.02
CA GLY A 17 6.86 -4.52 -9.06
C GLY A 17 7.50 -5.88 -9.27
N ALA A 18 8.83 -5.93 -9.33
CA ALA A 18 9.56 -7.19 -9.48
C ALA A 18 9.38 -8.09 -8.26
N ALA A 19 9.40 -7.51 -7.06
CA ALA A 19 9.20 -8.24 -5.82
C ALA A 19 7.82 -8.91 -5.76
N LEU A 20 6.78 -8.19 -6.14
CA LEU A 20 5.42 -8.71 -6.13
C LEU A 20 5.22 -9.76 -7.23
N LYS A 21 5.80 -9.53 -8.41
CA LYS A 21 5.72 -10.50 -9.51
C LYS A 21 6.40 -11.82 -9.19
N ARG A 22 7.46 -11.80 -8.40
CA ARG A 22 8.13 -13.03 -7.97
C ARG A 22 7.20 -13.95 -7.19
N HIS A 23 6.24 -13.38 -6.47
CA HIS A 23 5.32 -14.16 -5.66
C HIS A 23 4.05 -14.55 -6.43
N TRP A 24 3.47 -13.64 -7.19
CA TRP A 24 2.19 -13.87 -7.87
C TRP A 24 2.30 -14.15 -9.36
N TRP A 25 3.50 -14.04 -9.96
CA TRP A 25 3.77 -14.35 -11.36
C TRP A 25 2.75 -13.70 -12.31
N ASP A 26 2.22 -14.49 -13.25
CA ASP A 26 1.29 -14.02 -14.25
C ASP A 26 -0.10 -13.65 -13.69
N SER A 27 -0.38 -14.03 -12.44
CA SER A 27 -1.65 -13.69 -11.81
C SER A 27 -1.69 -12.25 -11.28
N LEU A 28 -0.57 -11.52 -11.35
CA LEU A 28 -0.50 -10.15 -10.86
C LEU A 28 -0.77 -9.13 -11.96
N SER A 29 -1.71 -8.23 -11.70
CA SER A 29 -1.89 -7.00 -12.44
C SER A 29 -1.53 -5.83 -11.53
N LEU A 30 -0.51 -5.07 -11.88
CA LEU A 30 -0.01 -3.96 -11.08
C LEU A 30 -0.22 -2.64 -11.82
N GLU A 31 -0.94 -1.72 -11.17
CA GLU A 31 -1.08 -0.33 -11.61
C GLU A 31 -0.28 0.56 -10.67
N CYS A 32 0.51 1.48 -11.23
CA CYS A 32 1.27 2.43 -10.42
C CYS A 32 0.81 3.85 -10.70
N LYS A 33 0.60 4.62 -9.64
CA LYS A 33 0.28 6.04 -9.71
C LYS A 33 1.30 6.83 -8.88
N PRO A 34 1.77 7.97 -9.37
CA PRO A 34 2.83 8.72 -8.68
C PRO A 34 2.32 9.55 -7.49
N SER A 35 1.01 9.64 -7.29
CA SER A 35 0.43 10.41 -6.19
C SER A 35 -0.79 9.72 -5.63
N LEU A 36 -1.13 10.05 -4.39
CA LEU A 36 -2.35 9.56 -3.77
C LEU A 36 -3.59 10.04 -4.53
N SER A 37 -3.61 11.29 -4.97
CA SER A 37 -4.76 11.83 -5.71
C SER A 37 -5.05 11.05 -6.97
N GLN A 38 -4.03 10.70 -7.74
CA GLN A 38 -4.20 9.91 -8.96
C GLN A 38 -4.66 8.47 -8.65
N ALA A 39 -4.15 7.89 -7.56
CA ALA A 39 -4.59 6.58 -7.12
C ALA A 39 -6.06 6.59 -6.71
N LEU A 40 -6.51 7.64 -6.02
CA LEU A 40 -7.92 7.78 -5.64
C LEU A 40 -8.82 7.88 -6.85
N ASP A 41 -8.39 8.60 -7.89
CA ASP A 41 -9.15 8.68 -9.14
C ASP A 41 -9.27 7.31 -9.80
N GLN A 42 -8.21 6.52 -9.79
CA GLN A 42 -8.23 5.16 -10.33
C GLN A 42 -9.23 4.28 -9.57
N LEU A 43 -9.29 4.41 -8.25
CA LEU A 43 -10.20 3.63 -7.41
C LEU A 43 -11.68 3.93 -7.64
N LYS A 44 -12.00 5.09 -8.24
CA LYS A 44 -13.38 5.41 -8.61
C LYS A 44 -13.89 4.55 -9.77
N ASP A 45 -12.98 4.18 -10.66
CA ASP A 45 -13.34 3.50 -11.91
C ASP A 45 -13.04 2.00 -11.86
N GLU A 46 -12.07 1.57 -11.05
CA GLU A 46 -11.62 0.19 -11.01
C GLU A 46 -11.46 -0.30 -9.58
N SER A 47 -11.66 -1.60 -9.38
CA SER A 47 -11.45 -2.25 -8.09
C SER A 47 -10.08 -2.94 -8.03
N PHE A 48 -9.50 -2.98 -6.84
CA PHE A 48 -8.21 -3.60 -6.57
C PHE A 48 -8.33 -4.52 -5.36
N ASP A 49 -7.42 -5.50 -5.27
CA ASP A 49 -7.39 -6.42 -4.13
C ASP A 49 -6.60 -5.84 -2.96
N ALA A 50 -5.61 -5.00 -3.24
CA ALA A 50 -4.79 -4.35 -2.22
C ALA A 50 -4.17 -3.08 -2.77
N MET A 51 -3.74 -2.19 -1.87
CA MET A 51 -3.00 -0.98 -2.21
C MET A 51 -1.71 -0.94 -1.42
N VAL A 52 -0.59 -0.70 -2.11
CA VAL A 52 0.71 -0.48 -1.50
C VAL A 52 1.04 0.99 -1.63
N VAL A 53 1.27 1.68 -0.52
CA VAL A 53 1.41 3.14 -0.50
C VAL A 53 2.74 3.55 0.09
N ASP A 54 3.55 4.25 -0.67
CA ASP A 54 4.76 4.89 -0.16
C ASP A 54 4.36 6.16 0.59
N PHE A 55 4.64 6.21 1.90
CA PHE A 55 4.34 7.38 2.72
C PHE A 55 5.18 8.60 2.37
N GLY A 56 6.21 8.44 1.55
CA GLY A 56 7.05 9.54 1.08
C GLY A 56 6.47 10.34 -0.08
N VAL A 57 5.36 9.93 -0.68
CA VAL A 57 4.75 10.71 -1.76
C VAL A 57 4.25 12.06 -1.21
N PRO A 58 4.42 13.16 -1.98
CA PRO A 58 4.18 14.50 -1.44
C PRO A 58 2.78 14.72 -0.87
N ASP A 59 1.74 14.21 -1.48
CA ASP A 59 0.37 14.43 -1.02
C ASP A 59 -0.04 13.54 0.16
N LEU A 60 0.91 12.79 0.72
CA LEU A 60 0.74 12.07 1.99
C LEU A 60 1.44 12.75 3.16
N HIS A 61 2.17 13.85 2.94
CA HIS A 61 2.94 14.50 3.99
C HIS A 61 2.07 15.24 5.01
N GLY A 62 0.87 15.66 4.63
CA GLY A 62 -0.04 16.33 5.53
C GLY A 62 -1.04 15.39 6.21
N PRO A 63 -1.79 15.88 7.22
CA PRO A 63 -2.79 15.06 7.92
C PRO A 63 -3.93 14.61 7.01
N ASP A 64 -4.28 15.40 6.00
CA ASP A 64 -5.35 15.06 5.05
C ASP A 64 -5.04 13.78 4.27
N GLY A 65 -3.75 13.57 3.93
CA GLY A 65 -3.32 12.37 3.22
C GLY A 65 -3.58 11.10 4.03
N LEU A 66 -3.26 11.12 5.31
CA LEU A 66 -3.52 9.98 6.21
C LEU A 66 -5.01 9.69 6.35
N ILE A 67 -5.82 10.74 6.45
CA ILE A 67 -7.28 10.59 6.54
C ILE A 67 -7.83 9.90 5.30
N ARG A 68 -7.35 10.31 4.12
CA ARG A 68 -7.78 9.71 2.85
C ARG A 68 -7.37 8.24 2.75
N VAL A 69 -6.13 7.92 3.10
CA VAL A 69 -5.66 6.52 3.10
C VAL A 69 -6.42 5.70 4.11
N GLY A 70 -6.71 6.24 5.28
CA GLY A 70 -7.52 5.57 6.30
C GLY A 70 -8.91 5.24 5.80
N ALA A 71 -9.54 6.13 5.05
CA ALA A 71 -10.84 5.88 4.45
C ALA A 71 -10.78 4.72 3.45
N ILE A 72 -9.69 4.64 2.66
CA ILE A 72 -9.47 3.54 1.72
C ILE A 72 -9.24 2.23 2.48
N ALA A 73 -8.49 2.27 3.58
CA ALA A 73 -8.16 1.08 4.38
C ALA A 73 -9.39 0.37 4.95
N ARG A 74 -10.52 1.05 5.00
CA ARG A 74 -11.80 0.44 5.39
C ARG A 74 -12.44 -0.37 4.28
N LYS A 75 -12.00 -0.18 3.04
CA LYS A 75 -12.60 -0.79 1.84
C LYS A 75 -11.70 -1.84 1.20
N LEU A 76 -10.40 -1.75 1.38
CA LEU A 76 -9.44 -2.71 0.85
C LEU A 76 -8.17 -2.72 1.70
N PRO A 77 -7.40 -3.82 1.66
CA PRO A 77 -6.14 -3.91 2.40
C PRO A 77 -5.14 -2.86 1.92
N VAL A 78 -4.51 -2.16 2.87
CA VAL A 78 -3.49 -1.15 2.59
C VAL A 78 -2.20 -1.53 3.29
N ILE A 79 -1.09 -1.54 2.55
CA ILE A 79 0.25 -1.77 3.07
C ILE A 79 1.04 -0.48 2.91
N ALA A 80 1.53 0.08 4.02
CA ALA A 80 2.33 1.29 4.02
C ALA A 80 3.81 0.96 3.89
N LEU A 81 4.51 1.67 3.01
CA LEU A 81 5.97 1.64 2.95
C LEU A 81 6.48 2.90 3.62
N VAL A 82 7.30 2.74 4.66
CA VAL A 82 7.73 3.86 5.50
C VAL A 82 9.24 3.83 5.72
N ASP A 83 9.87 5.02 5.76
CA ASP A 83 11.25 5.16 6.20
C ASP A 83 11.30 5.61 7.66
N GLY A 84 12.52 5.80 8.20
CA GLY A 84 12.72 6.17 9.60
C GLY A 84 12.05 7.49 10.00
N GLU A 85 11.99 8.46 9.09
CA GLU A 85 11.37 9.75 9.36
C GLU A 85 9.84 9.68 9.36
N GLU A 86 9.29 8.70 8.68
CA GLU A 86 7.85 8.53 8.52
C GLU A 86 7.23 7.64 9.60
N ARG A 87 8.06 6.99 10.43
CA ARG A 87 7.58 6.04 11.45
C ARG A 87 6.66 6.65 12.48
N ASP A 88 6.88 7.92 12.84
CA ASP A 88 6.03 8.61 13.81
C ASP A 88 4.58 8.71 13.32
N ARG A 89 4.37 8.65 12.03
CA ARG A 89 3.05 8.70 11.43
C ARG A 89 2.31 7.37 11.49
N LEU A 90 3.02 6.28 11.78
CA LEU A 90 2.42 4.94 11.83
C LEU A 90 1.39 4.80 12.95
N ILE A 91 1.59 5.48 14.08
CA ILE A 91 0.63 5.43 15.19
C ILE A 91 -0.71 6.02 14.74
N ALA A 92 -0.66 7.22 14.12
CA ALA A 92 -1.86 7.85 13.59
C ALA A 92 -2.48 7.02 12.46
N ALA A 93 -1.65 6.44 11.59
CA ALA A 93 -2.11 5.58 10.49
C ALA A 93 -2.83 4.34 11.02
N ARG A 94 -2.29 3.70 12.06
CA ARG A 94 -2.90 2.53 12.69
C ARG A 94 -4.28 2.88 13.26
N ASP A 95 -4.40 4.01 13.92
CA ASP A 95 -5.67 4.46 14.48
C ASP A 95 -6.71 4.72 13.39
N MET A 96 -6.27 4.98 12.17
CA MET A 96 -7.14 5.17 11.01
C MET A 96 -7.44 3.88 10.23
N GLY A 97 -6.88 2.74 10.66
CA GLY A 97 -7.15 1.44 10.05
C GLY A 97 -6.04 0.86 9.20
N ILE A 98 -4.89 1.53 9.08
CA ILE A 98 -3.72 1.04 8.34
C ILE A 98 -2.90 0.18 9.28
N ARG A 99 -2.98 -1.15 9.15
CA ARG A 99 -2.39 -2.10 10.09
C ARG A 99 -1.16 -2.82 9.57
N ASN A 100 -0.91 -2.77 8.27
CA ASN A 100 0.22 -3.45 7.65
C ASN A 100 1.20 -2.43 7.11
N TRP A 101 2.49 -2.65 7.39
CA TRP A 101 3.54 -1.74 6.95
C TRP A 101 4.86 -2.48 6.79
N VAL A 102 5.74 -1.93 5.97
CA VAL A 102 7.11 -2.42 5.78
C VAL A 102 8.06 -1.23 5.85
N ALA A 103 9.13 -1.38 6.62
CA ALA A 103 10.18 -0.38 6.67
C ALA A 103 11.00 -0.46 5.38
N LYS A 104 11.21 0.68 4.73
CA LYS A 104 11.98 0.73 3.48
C LYS A 104 13.41 0.23 3.65
N GLU A 105 14.02 0.48 4.82
CA GLU A 105 15.40 0.06 5.11
C GLU A 105 15.57 -1.46 5.13
N THR A 106 14.50 -2.20 5.40
CA THR A 106 14.52 -3.66 5.49
C THR A 106 13.64 -4.32 4.44
N LEU A 107 13.29 -3.59 3.39
CA LEU A 107 12.41 -4.10 2.34
C LEU A 107 13.11 -5.16 1.51
N THR A 108 12.54 -6.35 1.53
CA THR A 108 12.95 -7.47 0.66
C THR A 108 11.72 -7.99 -0.07
N PRO A 109 11.89 -8.71 -1.20
CA PRO A 109 10.76 -9.31 -1.90
C PRO A 109 9.91 -10.21 -1.00
N SER A 110 10.55 -11.05 -0.18
CA SER A 110 9.85 -11.95 0.74
C SER A 110 9.05 -11.20 1.78
N ARG A 111 9.62 -10.13 2.31
CA ARG A 111 9.00 -9.34 3.36
C ARG A 111 7.77 -8.60 2.83
N LEU A 112 7.89 -8.01 1.66
CA LEU A 112 6.78 -7.33 1.03
C LEU A 112 5.64 -8.30 0.71
N ALA A 113 5.95 -9.44 0.10
CA ALA A 113 4.97 -10.45 -0.23
C ALA A 113 4.26 -10.97 1.02
N ALA A 114 5.00 -11.23 2.10
CA ALA A 114 4.43 -11.69 3.36
C ALA A 114 3.47 -10.67 3.95
N GLU A 115 3.81 -9.40 3.89
CA GLU A 115 2.97 -8.34 4.43
C GLU A 115 1.69 -8.15 3.61
N VAL A 116 1.79 -8.23 2.29
CA VAL A 116 0.61 -8.18 1.42
C VAL A 116 -0.32 -9.36 1.69
N LYS A 117 0.23 -10.57 1.80
CA LYS A 117 -0.56 -11.76 2.12
C LYS A 117 -1.25 -11.63 3.47
N SER A 118 -0.52 -11.17 4.48
CA SER A 118 -1.08 -10.94 5.82
C SER A 118 -2.24 -9.95 5.79
N ALA A 119 -2.09 -8.86 5.05
CA ALA A 119 -3.14 -7.85 4.91
C ALA A 119 -4.38 -8.42 4.22
N LEU A 120 -4.19 -9.20 3.16
CA LEU A 120 -5.30 -9.84 2.44
C LEU A 120 -6.06 -10.81 3.33
N GLU A 121 -5.36 -11.63 4.11
CA GLU A 121 -5.96 -12.60 5.01
C GLU A 121 -6.73 -11.92 6.14
N ALA A 122 -6.15 -10.89 6.74
CA ALA A 122 -6.78 -10.15 7.82
C ALA A 122 -8.03 -9.41 7.35
N TYR A 123 -7.97 -8.81 6.16
CA TYR A 123 -9.12 -8.10 5.59
C TYR A 123 -10.27 -9.05 5.30
N GLY A 124 -9.99 -10.22 4.74
CA GLY A 124 -10.99 -11.25 4.51
C GLY A 124 -11.66 -11.71 5.80
N SER A 125 -10.89 -11.89 6.88
CA SER A 125 -11.42 -12.26 8.19
C SER A 125 -12.36 -11.19 8.76
N TRP A 126 -12.06 -9.93 8.51
CA TRP A 126 -12.90 -8.82 8.94
C TRP A 126 -14.25 -8.79 8.23
N GLU A 127 -14.28 -9.12 6.95
CA GLU A 127 -15.53 -9.16 6.17
C GLU A 127 -16.43 -10.30 6.58
N GLU A 128 -15.87 -11.39 7.08
CA GLU A 128 -16.63 -12.56 7.53
C GLU A 128 -17.28 -12.35 8.91
N VAL A 129 -16.86 -11.35 9.62
CA VAL A 129 -17.40 -11.00 10.93
C VAL A 129 -18.49 -9.95 10.82
#